data_fcc52524fadc21eb148dc41f35d94f4b
#
_entry.id   fcc52524fadc21eb148dc41f35d94f4b
#
_cell.length_a   1.000
_cell.length_b   1.000
_cell.length_c   1.000
_cell.angle_alpha   90.00
_cell.angle_beta   90.00
_cell.angle_gamma   90.00
#
_symmetry.space_group_name_H-M   'P 1'
#
loop_
_entity.id
_entity.type
_entity.pdbx_description
1 polymer ?
#
loop_
_entity_poly.entity_id
_entity_poly.type
_entity_poly.pdbx_seq_one_letter_code
_entity_poly.pdbx_strand_id
1 'polypeptide(L)'
;DHDAEFRFFGGDLMAAEGGTIVRHYRELAYMGFIPVLLHLPTILKNMKMCKRDIVEWRPDVVILVDYPGFNLKIAKFLKQKTSIPVFYYISPKIWAWKEYRIKNIKRDVDQLFSILPFEVPFFEVKHHYPIHYVGNPTADEVRRFKASYDGRFPTFSKPVIAILAGSRLHEIKDNLPVMLRATDH
;
A
#
# COMPACT_ATOMS: atom_id res chain seq x y z
N ASP A 1 21.96 0.23 -5.82
CA ASP A 1 22.86 -0.56 -6.66
C ASP A 1 22.40 -0.40 -8.11
N HIS A 2 23.28 0.06 -8.99
CA HIS A 2 22.89 0.39 -10.39
C HIS A 2 22.66 -0.84 -11.26
N ASP A 3 22.93 -2.03 -10.73
CA ASP A 3 22.80 -3.31 -11.45
C ASP A 3 21.56 -4.12 -11.04
N ALA A 4 20.62 -3.55 -10.26
CA ALA A 4 19.41 -4.23 -9.86
C ALA A 4 18.35 -4.20 -10.97
N GLU A 5 17.85 -5.37 -11.37
CA GLU A 5 16.71 -5.50 -12.26
C GLU A 5 15.41 -5.54 -11.47
N PHE A 6 14.44 -4.70 -11.85
CA PHE A 6 13.14 -4.62 -11.20
C PHE A 6 12.03 -5.14 -12.12
N ARG A 7 11.18 -6.00 -11.54
CA ARG A 7 9.98 -6.52 -12.18
C ARG A 7 8.81 -6.40 -11.22
N PHE A 8 7.70 -5.80 -11.62
CA PHE A 8 6.67 -5.44 -10.65
C PHE A 8 5.24 -5.48 -11.19
N PHE A 9 4.32 -5.66 -10.27
CA PHE A 9 2.91 -5.40 -10.37
C PHE A 9 2.67 -4.01 -9.79
N GLY A 10 2.66 -2.98 -10.63
CA GLY A 10 2.72 -1.59 -10.20
C GLY A 10 2.04 -0.63 -11.17
N GLY A 11 2.47 0.60 -11.18
CA GLY A 11 1.91 1.65 -12.02
C GLY A 11 2.95 2.52 -12.71
N ASP A 12 2.45 3.57 -13.36
CA ASP A 12 3.23 4.45 -14.20
C ASP A 12 4.43 5.11 -13.48
N LEU A 13 4.26 5.48 -12.21
CA LEU A 13 5.34 6.06 -11.40
C LEU A 13 6.47 5.08 -11.13
N MET A 14 6.15 3.80 -10.91
CA MET A 14 7.18 2.76 -10.75
C MET A 14 7.88 2.49 -12.09
N ALA A 15 7.13 2.52 -13.20
CA ALA A 15 7.70 2.36 -14.52
C ALA A 15 8.66 3.49 -14.90
N ALA A 16 8.38 4.72 -14.49
CA ALA A 16 9.23 5.89 -14.71
C ALA A 16 10.59 5.77 -14.01
N GLU A 17 10.66 5.04 -12.88
CA GLU A 17 11.90 4.77 -12.15
C GLU A 17 12.71 3.59 -12.74
N GLY A 18 12.21 2.97 -13.80
CA GLY A 18 12.83 1.83 -14.48
C GLY A 18 12.26 0.48 -14.03
N GLY A 19 12.52 -0.56 -14.85
CA GLY A 19 12.05 -1.92 -14.61
C GLY A 19 10.82 -2.31 -15.46
N THR A 20 10.38 -3.55 -15.30
CA THR A 20 9.34 -4.17 -16.14
C THR A 20 8.01 -4.27 -15.42
N ILE A 21 6.96 -3.62 -15.96
CA ILE A 21 5.58 -3.85 -15.50
C ILE A 21 5.07 -5.18 -16.05
N VAL A 22 4.76 -6.11 -15.15
CA VAL A 22 4.08 -7.38 -15.48
C VAL A 22 2.59 -7.17 -15.62
N ARG A 23 2.03 -6.37 -14.70
CA ARG A 23 0.61 -6.04 -14.66
C ARG A 23 0.40 -4.67 -14.00
N HIS A 24 -0.45 -3.85 -14.61
CA HIS A 24 -0.78 -2.55 -14.06
C HIS A 24 -1.72 -2.68 -12.85
N TYR A 25 -1.49 -1.89 -11.77
CA TYR A 25 -2.28 -1.99 -10.54
C TYR A 25 -3.78 -1.72 -10.73
N ARG A 26 -4.17 -0.92 -11.75
CA ARG A 26 -5.58 -0.67 -12.09
C ARG A 26 -6.35 -1.95 -12.42
N GLU A 27 -5.65 -2.96 -12.88
CA GLU A 27 -6.23 -4.27 -13.16
C GLU A 27 -6.25 -5.22 -11.95
N LEU A 28 -5.60 -4.81 -10.85
CA LEU A 28 -5.43 -5.61 -9.62
C LEU A 28 -6.26 -5.08 -8.44
N ALA A 29 -6.49 -3.76 -8.40
CA ALA A 29 -7.04 -3.08 -7.24
C ALA A 29 -8.57 -3.01 -7.29
N TYR A 30 -9.22 -3.98 -6.67
CA TYR A 30 -10.64 -3.92 -6.36
C TYR A 30 -10.79 -3.62 -4.87
N MET A 31 -11.44 -2.49 -4.55
CA MET A 31 -11.70 -2.07 -3.16
C MET A 31 -13.20 -2.06 -2.88
N GLY A 32 -13.55 -2.43 -1.63
CA GLY A 32 -14.94 -2.57 -1.20
C GLY A 32 -15.45 -4.02 -1.27
N PHE A 33 -16.48 -4.32 -0.46
CA PHE A 33 -16.98 -5.69 -0.32
C PHE A 33 -17.66 -6.20 -1.61
N ILE A 34 -18.55 -5.40 -2.18
CA ILE A 34 -19.29 -5.76 -3.41
C ILE A 34 -18.37 -5.88 -4.63
N PRO A 35 -17.49 -4.89 -4.93
CA PRO A 35 -16.53 -5.03 -6.03
C PRO A 35 -15.61 -6.24 -5.89
N VAL A 36 -15.15 -6.56 -4.68
CA VAL A 36 -14.30 -7.74 -4.44
C VAL A 36 -15.05 -9.04 -4.74
N LEU A 37 -16.32 -9.17 -4.35
CA LEU A 37 -17.14 -10.36 -4.66
C LEU A 37 -17.37 -10.52 -6.17
N LEU A 38 -17.72 -9.44 -6.86
CA LEU A 38 -17.99 -9.47 -8.30
C LEU A 38 -16.73 -9.79 -9.13
N HIS A 39 -15.55 -9.39 -8.65
CA HIS A 39 -14.28 -9.61 -9.34
C HIS A 39 -13.41 -10.72 -8.75
N LEU A 40 -13.99 -11.58 -7.89
CA LEU A 40 -13.25 -12.68 -7.24
C LEU A 40 -12.52 -13.59 -8.24
N PRO A 41 -13.10 -14.01 -9.38
CA PRO A 41 -12.38 -14.81 -10.38
C PRO A 41 -11.16 -14.08 -10.95
N THR A 42 -11.27 -12.78 -11.22
CA THR A 42 -10.17 -11.95 -11.71
C THR A 42 -9.06 -11.82 -10.66
N ILE A 43 -9.41 -11.63 -9.39
CA ILE A 43 -8.44 -11.57 -8.28
C ILE A 43 -7.68 -12.89 -8.16
N LEU A 44 -8.37 -14.03 -8.26
CA LEU A 44 -7.77 -15.36 -8.21
C LEU A 44 -6.87 -15.61 -9.42
N LYS A 45 -7.29 -15.21 -10.63
CA LYS A 45 -6.48 -15.29 -11.85
C LYS A 45 -5.20 -14.46 -11.72
N ASN A 46 -5.31 -13.23 -11.25
CA ASN A 46 -4.17 -12.34 -11.02
C ASN A 46 -3.21 -12.92 -9.96
N MET A 47 -3.74 -13.50 -8.89
CA MET A 47 -2.92 -14.18 -7.88
C MET A 47 -2.17 -15.39 -8.45
N LYS A 48 -2.83 -16.21 -9.27
CA LYS A 48 -2.19 -17.36 -9.94
C LYS A 48 -1.09 -16.89 -10.89
N MET A 49 -1.35 -15.85 -11.66
CA MET A 49 -0.39 -15.25 -12.58
C MET A 49 0.84 -14.71 -11.83
N CYS A 50 0.62 -13.93 -10.75
CA CYS A 50 1.69 -13.38 -9.91
C CYS A 50 2.59 -14.50 -9.35
N LYS A 51 2.00 -15.55 -8.79
CA LYS A 51 2.75 -16.69 -8.25
C LYS A 51 3.58 -17.39 -9.33
N ARG A 52 3.03 -17.57 -10.52
CA ARG A 52 3.73 -18.19 -11.65
C ARG A 52 4.90 -17.31 -12.11
N ASP A 53 4.65 -16.02 -12.31
CA ASP A 53 5.65 -15.07 -12.75
C ASP A 53 6.87 -15.03 -11.79
N ILE A 54 6.64 -14.98 -10.47
CA ILE A 54 7.72 -14.99 -9.49
C ILE A 54 8.54 -16.29 -9.55
N VAL A 55 7.88 -17.44 -9.69
CA VAL A 55 8.57 -18.73 -9.76
C VAL A 55 9.38 -18.89 -11.05
N GLU A 56 8.87 -18.41 -12.17
CA GLU A 56 9.53 -18.45 -13.47
C GLU A 56 10.73 -17.50 -13.54
N TRP A 57 10.56 -16.25 -13.03
CA TRP A 57 11.60 -15.23 -13.05
C TRP A 57 12.68 -15.43 -11.98
N ARG A 58 12.35 -16.06 -10.84
CA ARG A 58 13.28 -16.40 -9.74
C ARG A 58 14.04 -15.18 -9.21
N PRO A 59 13.37 -14.14 -8.70
CA PRO A 59 14.06 -12.98 -8.14
C PRO A 59 14.84 -13.34 -6.87
N ASP A 60 15.89 -12.56 -6.57
CA ASP A 60 16.67 -12.69 -5.33
C ASP A 60 15.85 -12.30 -4.10
N VAL A 61 14.86 -11.43 -4.25
CA VAL A 61 13.96 -10.99 -3.19
C VAL A 61 12.60 -10.57 -3.77
N VAL A 62 11.53 -10.82 -3.01
CA VAL A 62 10.19 -10.29 -3.31
C VAL A 62 9.83 -9.23 -2.27
N ILE A 63 9.56 -8.01 -2.73
CA ILE A 63 9.09 -6.90 -1.89
C ILE A 63 7.58 -6.74 -2.08
N LEU A 64 6.82 -7.01 -1.04
CA LEU A 64 5.36 -6.85 -1.00
C LEU A 64 5.02 -5.47 -0.46
N VAL A 65 4.28 -4.66 -1.23
CA VAL A 65 3.93 -3.29 -0.85
C VAL A 65 2.47 -3.21 -0.44
N ASP A 66 2.17 -2.89 0.84
CA ASP A 66 0.80 -2.75 1.37
C ASP A 66 -0.14 -3.91 0.95
N TYR A 67 -1.41 -3.66 0.70
CA TYR A 67 -2.45 -4.56 0.17
C TYR A 67 -2.48 -5.97 0.83
N PRO A 68 -2.66 -6.06 2.15
CA PRO A 68 -2.45 -7.28 2.92
C PRO A 68 -3.40 -8.44 2.56
N GLY A 69 -4.56 -8.15 1.98
CA GLY A 69 -5.50 -9.18 1.54
C GLY A 69 -4.96 -10.08 0.43
N PHE A 70 -4.13 -9.52 -0.44
CA PHE A 70 -3.47 -10.20 -1.55
C PHE A 70 -2.06 -10.63 -1.15
N ASN A 71 -1.26 -9.69 -0.66
CA ASN A 71 0.17 -9.87 -0.43
C ASN A 71 0.50 -10.93 0.63
N LEU A 72 -0.26 -11.04 1.72
CA LEU A 72 -0.04 -12.12 2.71
C LEU A 72 -0.32 -13.52 2.16
N LYS A 73 -1.15 -13.65 1.11
CA LYS A 73 -1.33 -14.94 0.42
C LYS A 73 -0.17 -15.26 -0.54
N ILE A 74 0.45 -14.24 -1.11
CA ILE A 74 1.68 -14.38 -1.90
C ILE A 74 2.83 -14.76 -0.95
N ALA A 75 3.01 -14.04 0.18
CA ALA A 75 4.03 -14.37 1.19
C ALA A 75 3.94 -15.83 1.62
N LYS A 76 2.73 -16.29 2.01
CA LYS A 76 2.51 -17.69 2.40
C LYS A 76 2.92 -18.68 1.30
N PHE A 77 2.57 -18.39 0.05
CA PHE A 77 2.92 -19.26 -1.07
C PHE A 77 4.43 -19.33 -1.27
N LEU A 78 5.11 -18.20 -1.25
CA LEU A 78 6.56 -18.11 -1.44
C LEU A 78 7.29 -18.88 -0.34
N LYS A 79 6.90 -18.69 0.93
CA LYS A 79 7.50 -19.40 2.07
C LYS A 79 7.30 -20.91 2.00
N GLN A 80 6.21 -21.39 1.42
CA GLN A 80 5.92 -22.82 1.30
C GLN A 80 6.53 -23.50 0.06
N LYS A 81 6.78 -22.74 -1.00
CA LYS A 81 7.13 -23.29 -2.30
C LYS A 81 8.48 -22.84 -2.85
N THR A 82 9.13 -21.88 -2.22
CA THR A 82 10.41 -21.33 -2.64
C THR A 82 11.29 -21.02 -1.44
N SER A 83 12.56 -20.69 -1.69
CA SER A 83 13.49 -20.14 -0.70
C SER A 83 13.68 -18.62 -0.87
N ILE A 84 12.89 -17.97 -1.73
CA ILE A 84 13.01 -16.54 -2.02
C ILE A 84 12.64 -15.74 -0.77
N PRO A 85 13.50 -14.83 -0.30
CA PRO A 85 13.20 -13.93 0.81
C PRO A 85 12.00 -13.04 0.52
N VAL A 86 11.15 -12.84 1.53
CA VAL A 86 9.93 -12.03 1.46
C VAL A 86 10.08 -10.82 2.36
N PHE A 87 10.18 -9.64 1.75
CA PHE A 87 10.18 -8.37 2.45
C PHE A 87 8.80 -7.72 2.31
N TYR A 88 8.36 -7.04 3.37
CA TYR A 88 7.06 -6.40 3.38
C TYR A 88 7.20 -4.92 3.71
N TYR A 89 6.95 -4.05 2.75
CA TYR A 89 6.98 -2.60 2.88
C TYR A 89 5.57 -2.04 3.07
N ILE A 90 5.42 -1.07 3.94
CA ILE A 90 4.17 -0.52 4.46
C ILE A 90 3.41 -1.61 5.24
N SER A 91 3.80 -1.81 6.48
CA SER A 91 3.29 -2.87 7.35
C SER A 91 1.76 -2.92 7.38
N PRO A 92 1.14 -4.11 7.39
CA PRO A 92 -0.30 -4.22 7.53
C PRO A 92 -0.77 -3.58 8.84
N LYS A 93 -1.78 -2.72 8.79
CA LYS A 93 -2.33 -2.01 9.96
C LYS A 93 -3.09 -2.95 10.90
N ILE A 94 -2.41 -4.00 11.39
CA ILE A 94 -3.00 -5.00 12.27
C ILE A 94 -3.31 -4.46 13.67
N TRP A 95 -2.71 -3.36 14.08
CA TRP A 95 -3.01 -2.63 15.29
C TRP A 95 -4.41 -2.01 15.29
N ALA A 96 -4.97 -1.67 14.12
CA ALA A 96 -6.31 -1.13 13.96
C ALA A 96 -7.38 -2.23 13.84
N TRP A 97 -7.06 -3.33 13.16
CA TRP A 97 -8.01 -4.43 12.93
C TRP A 97 -7.29 -5.69 12.43
N LYS A 98 -7.88 -6.87 12.62
CA LYS A 98 -7.32 -8.16 12.19
C LYS A 98 -5.93 -8.45 12.76
N GLU A 99 -5.73 -8.16 14.04
CA GLU A 99 -4.46 -8.39 14.74
C GLU A 99 -4.00 -9.86 14.66
N TYR A 100 -4.93 -10.81 14.49
CA TYR A 100 -4.60 -12.23 14.28
C TYR A 100 -3.64 -12.49 13.09
N ARG A 101 -3.53 -11.54 12.15
CA ARG A 101 -2.60 -11.62 11.01
C ARG A 101 -1.13 -11.62 11.43
N ILE A 102 -0.82 -11.22 12.66
CA ILE A 102 0.54 -11.29 13.19
C ILE A 102 1.15 -12.68 13.07
N LYS A 103 0.33 -13.74 13.24
CA LYS A 103 0.78 -15.13 13.09
C LYS A 103 1.26 -15.42 11.66
N ASN A 104 0.59 -14.86 10.68
CA ASN A 104 0.96 -15.02 9.27
C ASN A 104 2.22 -14.22 8.94
N ILE A 105 2.32 -12.99 9.46
CA ILE A 105 3.49 -12.13 9.26
C ILE A 105 4.74 -12.83 9.83
N LYS A 106 4.69 -13.29 11.09
CA LYS A 106 5.79 -13.99 11.74
C LYS A 106 6.25 -15.24 10.98
N ARG A 107 5.34 -15.95 10.34
CA ARG A 107 5.65 -17.19 9.63
C ARG A 107 6.18 -16.95 8.23
N ASP A 108 5.62 -15.96 7.51
CA ASP A 108 5.72 -15.85 6.06
C ASP A 108 6.52 -14.63 5.57
N VAL A 109 6.89 -13.71 6.46
CA VAL A 109 7.63 -12.47 6.13
C VAL A 109 8.98 -12.49 6.81
N ASP A 110 10.05 -12.27 6.06
CA ASP A 110 11.41 -12.28 6.59
C ASP A 110 11.84 -10.91 7.11
N GLN A 111 11.42 -9.82 6.45
CA GLN A 111 11.68 -8.45 6.89
C GLN A 111 10.41 -7.61 6.76
N LEU A 112 10.08 -6.85 7.80
CA LEU A 112 8.91 -5.97 7.84
C LEU A 112 9.35 -4.52 7.98
N PHE A 113 8.85 -3.66 7.09
CA PHE A 113 9.16 -2.24 7.07
C PHE A 113 7.91 -1.40 7.35
N SER A 114 8.02 -0.52 8.36
CA SER A 114 6.96 0.38 8.78
C SER A 114 7.20 1.81 8.31
N ILE A 115 6.11 2.51 8.04
CA ILE A 115 6.09 3.95 7.76
C ILE A 115 5.52 4.77 8.93
N LEU A 116 5.11 4.11 10.02
CA LEU A 116 4.52 4.76 11.19
C LEU A 116 5.35 4.42 12.44
N PRO A 117 5.92 5.41 13.15
CA PRO A 117 6.85 5.14 14.24
C PRO A 117 6.23 4.39 15.43
N PHE A 118 4.93 4.57 15.69
CA PHE A 118 4.24 3.87 16.77
C PHE A 118 4.02 2.36 16.50
N GLU A 119 4.22 1.89 15.27
CA GLU A 119 4.16 0.47 14.95
C GLU A 119 5.35 -0.28 15.54
N VAL A 120 6.50 0.37 15.75
CA VAL A 120 7.68 -0.26 16.34
C VAL A 120 7.38 -0.89 17.69
N PRO A 121 6.93 -0.16 18.72
CA PRO A 121 6.59 -0.79 20.00
C PRO A 121 5.43 -1.77 19.90
N PHE A 122 4.48 -1.59 18.98
CA PHE A 122 3.40 -2.53 18.78
C PHE A 122 3.93 -3.90 18.29
N PHE A 123 4.83 -3.94 17.33
CA PHE A 123 5.38 -5.19 16.83
C PHE A 123 6.46 -5.76 17.74
N GLU A 124 7.38 -4.95 18.24
CA GLU A 124 8.53 -5.45 19.01
C GLU A 124 8.17 -5.79 20.45
N VAL A 125 7.48 -4.88 21.15
CA VAL A 125 7.15 -5.08 22.57
C VAL A 125 5.96 -6.03 22.72
N LYS A 126 4.85 -5.76 22.05
CA LYS A 126 3.64 -6.57 22.19
C LYS A 126 3.73 -7.94 21.51
N HIS A 127 4.33 -7.97 20.32
CA HIS A 127 4.35 -9.17 19.51
C HIS A 127 5.71 -9.88 19.43
N HIS A 128 6.77 -9.31 20.00
CA HIS A 128 8.13 -9.86 19.92
C HIS A 128 8.53 -10.19 18.48
N TYR A 129 8.32 -9.25 17.57
CA TYR A 129 8.64 -9.37 16.16
C TYR A 129 9.37 -8.11 15.68
N PRO A 130 10.60 -8.26 15.13
CA PRO A 130 11.39 -7.11 14.70
C PRO A 130 10.76 -6.41 13.52
N ILE A 131 10.80 -5.08 13.51
CA ILE A 131 10.30 -4.24 12.43
C ILE A 131 11.23 -3.05 12.20
N HIS A 132 11.38 -2.65 10.94
CA HIS A 132 12.23 -1.53 10.57
C HIS A 132 11.39 -0.30 10.25
N TYR A 133 11.52 0.76 11.03
CA TYR A 133 10.94 2.06 10.68
C TYR A 133 11.80 2.75 9.63
N VAL A 134 11.23 3.02 8.45
CA VAL A 134 11.95 3.58 7.29
C VAL A 134 11.48 4.98 6.89
N GLY A 135 10.64 5.60 7.70
CA GLY A 135 10.04 6.90 7.39
C GLY A 135 8.73 6.78 6.62
N ASN A 136 8.06 7.91 6.46
CA ASN A 136 6.75 7.97 5.81
C ASN A 136 6.85 8.69 4.45
N PRO A 137 6.59 8.02 3.32
CA PRO A 137 6.68 8.63 2.00
C PRO A 137 5.74 9.83 1.81
N THR A 138 4.60 9.88 2.53
CA THR A 138 3.73 11.05 2.52
C THR A 138 4.42 12.30 3.09
N ALA A 139 5.30 12.13 4.09
CA ALA A 139 6.08 13.24 4.64
C ALA A 139 7.08 13.79 3.61
N ASP A 140 7.63 12.92 2.77
CA ASP A 140 8.54 13.32 1.69
C ASP A 140 7.80 14.09 0.60
N GLU A 141 6.59 13.68 0.21
CA GLU A 141 5.76 14.42 -0.73
C GLU A 141 5.37 15.80 -0.19
N VAL A 142 4.97 15.90 1.07
CA VAL A 142 4.69 17.19 1.73
C VAL A 142 5.93 18.08 1.74
N ARG A 143 7.11 17.51 2.00
CA ARG A 143 8.38 18.25 1.99
C ARG A 143 8.72 18.76 0.59
N ARG A 144 8.58 17.93 -0.45
CA ARG A 144 8.77 18.31 -1.85
C ARG A 144 7.81 19.44 -2.27
N PHE A 145 6.53 19.28 -1.94
CA PHE A 145 5.52 20.32 -2.21
C PHE A 145 5.89 21.63 -1.54
N LYS A 146 6.24 21.63 -0.24
CA LYS A 146 6.66 22.85 0.48
C LYS A 146 7.89 23.51 -0.12
N ALA A 147 8.85 22.73 -0.61
CA ALA A 147 10.07 23.25 -1.22
C ALA A 147 9.82 23.92 -2.59
N SER A 148 8.81 23.46 -3.33
CA SER A 148 8.43 24.00 -4.64
C SER A 148 7.33 25.07 -4.56
N TYR A 149 6.67 25.22 -3.40
CA TYR A 149 5.54 26.12 -3.23
C TYR A 149 6.00 27.57 -3.10
N ASP A 150 5.49 28.44 -3.95
CA ASP A 150 5.87 29.87 -4.02
C ASP A 150 5.22 30.75 -2.93
N GLY A 151 4.47 30.17 -2.01
CA GLY A 151 3.84 30.88 -0.90
C GLY A 151 2.60 31.69 -1.28
N ARG A 152 2.15 31.63 -2.53
CA ARG A 152 0.98 32.39 -2.98
C ARG A 152 -0.31 31.69 -2.62
N PHE A 153 -1.02 32.22 -1.63
CA PHE A 153 -2.40 31.84 -1.35
C PHE A 153 -3.36 32.82 -2.01
N PRO A 154 -4.48 32.33 -2.55
CA PRO A 154 -5.56 33.22 -2.98
C PRO A 154 -6.01 34.10 -1.81
N THR A 155 -6.16 35.40 -2.05
CA THR A 155 -6.71 36.32 -1.04
C THR A 155 -8.23 36.28 -1.13
N PHE A 156 -8.89 36.01 -0.02
CA PHE A 156 -10.34 35.96 0.06
C PHE A 156 -10.86 37.08 0.94
N SER A 157 -11.96 37.69 0.56
CA SER A 157 -12.65 38.75 1.35
C SER A 157 -13.52 38.19 2.49
N LYS A 158 -13.77 36.88 2.48
CA LYS A 158 -14.60 36.17 3.48
C LYS A 158 -13.83 35.01 4.07
N PRO A 159 -14.23 34.51 5.27
CA PRO A 159 -13.68 33.27 5.81
C PRO A 159 -13.80 32.12 4.81
N VAL A 160 -12.76 31.27 4.79
CA VAL A 160 -12.66 30.13 3.90
C VAL A 160 -12.78 28.84 4.67
N ILE A 161 -13.67 27.97 4.24
CA ILE A 161 -13.83 26.61 4.77
C ILE A 161 -13.29 25.62 3.73
N ALA A 162 -12.24 24.88 4.06
CA ALA A 162 -11.72 23.82 3.21
C ALA A 162 -12.52 22.54 3.43
N ILE A 163 -13.14 22.01 2.37
CA ILE A 163 -13.89 20.74 2.40
C ILE A 163 -13.05 19.65 1.73
N LEU A 164 -12.68 18.62 2.51
CA LEU A 164 -11.88 17.49 2.06
C LEU A 164 -12.77 16.24 1.97
N ALA A 165 -13.56 16.15 0.90
CA ALA A 165 -14.59 15.11 0.73
C ALA A 165 -14.06 13.71 0.40
N GLY A 166 -12.75 13.57 0.17
CA GLY A 166 -12.10 12.32 -0.21
C GLY A 166 -11.37 12.41 -1.55
N SER A 167 -10.67 11.36 -1.91
CA SER A 167 -9.88 11.27 -3.15
C SER A 167 -10.52 10.36 -4.22
N ARG A 168 -11.52 9.57 -3.86
CA ARG A 168 -12.22 8.66 -4.77
C ARG A 168 -13.61 9.18 -5.11
N LEU A 169 -14.04 8.94 -6.35
CA LEU A 169 -15.33 9.43 -6.85
C LEU A 169 -16.51 9.03 -5.95
N HIS A 170 -16.54 7.80 -5.44
CA HIS A 170 -17.60 7.36 -4.54
C HIS A 170 -17.53 8.07 -3.17
N GLU A 171 -16.34 8.27 -2.62
CA GLU A 171 -16.15 9.03 -1.36
C GLU A 171 -16.66 10.47 -1.53
N ILE A 172 -16.30 11.11 -2.64
CA ILE A 172 -16.75 12.47 -2.96
C ILE A 172 -18.28 12.54 -3.11
N LYS A 173 -18.87 11.59 -3.85
CA LYS A 173 -20.33 11.53 -4.03
C LYS A 173 -21.09 11.35 -2.72
N ASP A 174 -20.55 10.56 -1.79
CA ASP A 174 -21.21 10.26 -0.52
C ASP A 174 -20.98 11.39 0.51
N ASN A 175 -19.76 11.91 0.60
CA ASN A 175 -19.38 12.86 1.65
C ASN A 175 -19.68 14.32 1.31
N LEU A 176 -19.42 14.76 0.07
CA LEU A 176 -19.54 16.16 -0.31
C LEU A 176 -20.94 16.77 -0.05
N PRO A 177 -22.06 16.10 -0.39
CA PRO A 177 -23.38 16.65 -0.12
C PRO A 177 -23.66 16.87 1.38
N VAL A 178 -23.15 15.99 2.23
CA VAL A 178 -23.30 16.09 3.68
C VAL A 178 -22.47 17.24 4.23
N MET A 179 -21.22 17.36 3.78
CA MET A 179 -20.30 18.44 4.17
C MET A 179 -20.81 19.82 3.77
N LEU A 180 -21.34 19.96 2.54
CA LEU A 180 -21.93 21.21 2.06
C LEU A 180 -23.13 21.63 2.92
N ARG A 181 -24.05 20.71 3.24
CA ARG A 181 -25.17 21.04 4.15
C ARG A 181 -24.72 21.49 5.54
N ALA A 182 -23.60 20.98 6.03
CA ALA A 182 -23.04 21.40 7.33
C ALA A 182 -22.45 22.82 7.32
N THR A 183 -22.19 23.40 6.15
CA THR A 183 -21.68 24.78 6.02
C THR A 183 -22.80 25.81 5.86
N ASP A 184 -24.06 25.39 5.75
CA ASP A 184 -25.23 26.29 5.61
C ASP A 184 -25.74 26.80 7.00
N HIS A 185 -25.12 26.34 8.09
CA HIS A 185 -25.39 26.72 9.47
C HIS A 185 -24.22 27.50 10.08
#